data_4759931c4cb5f36f2df8a9555c40d32f
#
_entry.id   4759931c4cb5f36f2df8a9555c40d32f
#
_cell.length_a   1.000
_cell.length_b   1.000
_cell.length_c   1.000
_cell.angle_alpha   90.00
_cell.angle_beta   90.00
_cell.angle_gamma   90.00
#
_symmetry.space_group_name_H-M   'P 1'
#
loop_
_entity.id
_entity.type
_entity.pdbx_description
1 polymer ?
#
loop_
_entity_poly.entity_id
_entity_poly.type
_entity_poly.pdbx_seq_one_letter_code
_entity_poly.pdbx_strand_id
1 'polypeptide(L)'
;MLKTISYVPDGTKIVIDSLEKMRESDVKLSDECRFNIEKRLASVYIMDNNYSKAVDLTVKSIKLAEKLGNNYEKARLDVDLASIFLKIGGYETGEKLIKDSFKIDIDEGEKNGMVRLYAIINLAEIYVEEGEYDKAIEISSRIKDYKKFVNTDNYNDFDIMASIMQSNAYVGKNNIQKAKTFLEKADYLIKSDRTVYILDKDMYYYMAMGNLEYKSENYNSAIDNYKKSLEISTKRKLTQEKIKNLNKILNIYEKQGNIESLNEYQKMLINEYKENKSIRDSETSFYIIDKVSNESKLFEKTKKEIKYYKILFTVILIAILGSTFLYNRLKYFKAQNLHDGLTNVYNRKSFDIMYEKYREKDDNFALVMIDIDNFKLINDNYGHKFGDTVIKGITNTICVMLEQDDKVFRYGGEEFSVLIRNKSGEEVADIIDSIRVAIANKKWNDDVTVTISAGVAHVSDSKDVLEEADKNLYKAKQLGRNKVVYK
;
A
#
# COMPACT_ATOMS: atom_id res chain seq x y z
N MET A 1 -11.66 20.21 -34.27
CA MET A 1 -11.74 19.69 -35.65
C MET A 1 -12.18 18.20 -35.68
N LEU A 2 -11.49 17.24 -35.12
CA LEU A 2 -11.89 15.82 -35.13
C LEU A 2 -13.24 15.50 -34.46
N LYS A 3 -13.69 16.28 -33.45
CA LYS A 3 -15.02 16.12 -32.83
C LYS A 3 -16.18 16.36 -33.77
N THR A 4 -16.02 17.27 -34.73
CA THR A 4 -17.08 17.66 -35.66
C THR A 4 -17.15 16.74 -36.87
N ILE A 5 -16.01 16.17 -37.27
CA ILE A 5 -15.89 15.32 -38.46
C ILE A 5 -16.57 13.94 -38.24
N SER A 6 -16.55 13.41 -37.01
CA SER A 6 -17.15 12.08 -36.71
C SER A 6 -18.68 12.01 -36.90
N TYR A 7 -19.37 13.13 -37.05
CA TYR A 7 -20.81 13.20 -37.30
C TYR A 7 -21.17 13.39 -38.78
N VAL A 8 -20.20 13.41 -39.66
CA VAL A 8 -20.39 13.52 -41.14
C VAL A 8 -20.38 12.10 -41.73
N PRO A 9 -21.11 11.81 -42.82
CA PRO A 9 -20.97 10.56 -43.55
C PRO A 9 -19.49 10.28 -43.83
N ASP A 10 -19.03 9.04 -43.55
CA ASP A 10 -17.61 8.60 -43.59
C ASP A 10 -16.64 9.30 -42.62
N GLY A 11 -17.10 10.27 -41.81
CA GLY A 11 -16.27 10.99 -40.87
C GLY A 11 -15.63 10.09 -39.82
N THR A 12 -16.34 9.05 -39.36
CA THR A 12 -15.84 8.06 -38.40
C THR A 12 -14.59 7.36 -38.91
N LYS A 13 -14.63 6.91 -40.16
CA LYS A 13 -13.49 6.22 -40.82
C LYS A 13 -12.27 7.14 -40.97
N ILE A 14 -12.48 8.39 -41.39
CA ILE A 14 -11.40 9.39 -41.51
C ILE A 14 -10.74 9.63 -40.13
N VAL A 15 -11.52 9.72 -39.08
CA VAL A 15 -11.00 9.92 -37.69
C VAL A 15 -10.23 8.69 -37.24
N ILE A 16 -10.73 7.48 -37.50
CA ILE A 16 -10.02 6.22 -37.18
C ILE A 16 -8.68 6.20 -37.89
N ASP A 17 -8.66 6.35 -39.22
CA ASP A 17 -7.44 6.29 -40.02
C ASP A 17 -6.40 7.32 -39.57
N SER A 18 -6.85 8.53 -39.23
CA SER A 18 -5.96 9.60 -38.77
C SER A 18 -5.34 9.30 -37.39
N LEU A 19 -6.15 8.80 -36.44
CA LEU A 19 -5.67 8.49 -35.10
C LEU A 19 -4.81 7.22 -35.06
N GLU A 20 -5.13 6.21 -35.90
CA GLU A 20 -4.28 5.02 -36.05
C GLU A 20 -2.91 5.37 -36.63
N LYS A 21 -2.83 6.21 -37.67
CA LYS A 21 -1.55 6.74 -38.16
C LYS A 21 -0.76 7.49 -37.09
N MET A 22 -1.41 8.28 -36.25
CA MET A 22 -0.74 8.97 -35.13
C MET A 22 -0.21 7.96 -34.10
N ARG A 23 -0.97 6.89 -33.81
CA ARG A 23 -0.59 5.84 -32.86
C ARG A 23 0.61 5.01 -33.36
N GLU A 24 0.67 4.73 -34.65
CA GLU A 24 1.68 3.89 -35.32
C GLU A 24 2.92 4.70 -35.77
N SER A 25 2.92 6.02 -35.57
CA SER A 25 4.05 6.86 -35.94
C SER A 25 5.32 6.51 -35.16
N ASP A 26 6.50 6.59 -35.79
CA ASP A 26 7.80 6.37 -35.15
C ASP A 26 8.16 7.43 -34.08
N VAL A 27 7.30 8.41 -33.87
CA VAL A 27 7.48 9.46 -32.86
C VAL A 27 7.21 8.88 -31.48
N LYS A 28 8.17 9.01 -30.56
CA LYS A 28 7.99 8.63 -29.15
C LYS A 28 6.94 9.51 -28.48
N LEU A 29 5.71 9.02 -28.40
CA LEU A 29 4.60 9.70 -27.76
C LEU A 29 4.75 9.70 -26.21
N SER A 30 4.42 10.83 -25.57
CA SER A 30 4.24 10.85 -24.12
C SER A 30 3.05 9.98 -23.69
N ASP A 31 3.05 9.52 -22.44
CA ASP A 31 1.92 8.74 -21.89
C ASP A 31 0.60 9.50 -21.97
N GLU A 32 0.61 10.82 -21.77
CA GLU A 32 -0.57 11.67 -21.89
C GLU A 32 -1.08 11.76 -23.32
N CYS A 33 -0.17 11.90 -24.30
CA CYS A 33 -0.53 11.93 -25.72
C CYS A 33 -1.12 10.58 -26.13
N ARG A 34 -0.47 9.47 -25.75
CA ARG A 34 -0.96 8.11 -26.00
C ARG A 34 -2.33 7.89 -25.37
N PHE A 35 -2.51 8.29 -24.11
CA PHE A 35 -3.80 8.23 -23.44
C PHE A 35 -4.91 8.92 -24.21
N ASN A 36 -4.66 10.13 -24.70
CA ASN A 36 -5.66 10.90 -25.44
C ASN A 36 -6.00 10.26 -26.80
N ILE A 37 -5.03 9.68 -27.49
CA ILE A 37 -5.25 8.95 -28.76
C ILE A 37 -6.07 7.69 -28.52
N GLU A 38 -5.65 6.83 -27.58
CA GLU A 38 -6.31 5.55 -27.27
C GLU A 38 -7.77 5.77 -26.82
N LYS A 39 -7.97 6.72 -25.92
CA LYS A 39 -9.30 7.13 -25.42
C LYS A 39 -10.21 7.61 -26.57
N ARG A 40 -9.67 8.41 -27.48
CA ARG A 40 -10.44 8.92 -28.61
C ARG A 40 -10.76 7.83 -29.62
N LEU A 41 -9.82 6.96 -29.92
CA LEU A 41 -10.03 5.80 -30.78
C LEU A 41 -11.11 4.86 -30.20
N ALA A 42 -11.05 4.58 -28.89
CA ALA A 42 -12.06 3.77 -28.21
C ALA A 42 -13.47 4.35 -28.44
N SER A 43 -13.64 5.66 -28.22
CA SER A 43 -14.94 6.33 -28.40
C SER A 43 -15.43 6.24 -29.85
N VAL A 44 -14.53 6.37 -30.84
CA VAL A 44 -14.91 6.30 -32.23
C VAL A 44 -15.25 4.87 -32.66
N TYR A 45 -14.54 3.86 -32.13
CA TYR A 45 -14.88 2.46 -32.38
C TYR A 45 -16.20 2.04 -31.74
N ILE A 46 -16.60 2.65 -30.61
CA ILE A 46 -17.96 2.47 -30.05
C ILE A 46 -19.01 2.98 -31.06
N MET A 47 -18.80 4.17 -31.65
CA MET A 47 -19.71 4.73 -32.66
C MET A 47 -19.75 3.91 -33.94
N ASP A 48 -18.66 3.20 -34.28
CA ASP A 48 -18.54 2.30 -35.43
C ASP A 48 -19.06 0.88 -35.11
N ASN A 49 -19.64 0.67 -33.94
CA ASN A 49 -20.06 -0.63 -33.40
C ASN A 49 -18.94 -1.69 -33.36
N ASN A 50 -17.68 -1.30 -33.42
CA ASN A 50 -16.54 -2.21 -33.29
C ASN A 50 -16.17 -2.38 -31.82
N TYR A 51 -17.01 -3.10 -31.08
CA TYR A 51 -16.89 -3.26 -29.64
C TYR A 51 -15.61 -3.99 -29.22
N SER A 52 -15.08 -4.91 -30.03
CA SER A 52 -13.83 -5.61 -29.74
C SER A 52 -12.66 -4.63 -29.63
N LYS A 53 -12.46 -3.77 -30.65
CA LYS A 53 -11.42 -2.75 -30.61
C LYS A 53 -11.68 -1.69 -29.55
N ALA A 54 -12.95 -1.32 -29.35
CA ALA A 54 -13.33 -0.36 -28.31
C ALA A 54 -12.94 -0.86 -26.93
N VAL A 55 -13.19 -2.14 -26.61
CA VAL A 55 -12.79 -2.74 -25.31
C VAL A 55 -11.28 -2.72 -25.14
N ASP A 56 -10.51 -3.20 -26.13
CA ASP A 56 -9.03 -3.23 -26.05
C ASP A 56 -8.45 -1.83 -25.78
N LEU A 57 -8.92 -0.84 -26.53
CA LEU A 57 -8.45 0.55 -26.39
C LEU A 57 -8.89 1.21 -25.09
N THR A 58 -10.11 0.91 -24.62
CA THR A 58 -10.60 1.43 -23.33
C THR A 58 -9.79 0.85 -22.19
N VAL A 59 -9.48 -0.46 -22.19
CA VAL A 59 -8.64 -1.10 -21.19
C VAL A 59 -7.23 -0.51 -21.17
N LYS A 60 -6.64 -0.26 -22.37
CA LYS A 60 -5.33 0.43 -22.47
C LYS A 60 -5.40 1.85 -21.89
N SER A 61 -6.47 2.58 -22.21
CA SER A 61 -6.70 3.93 -21.67
C SER A 61 -6.85 3.94 -20.15
N ILE A 62 -7.52 2.95 -19.56
CA ILE A 62 -7.65 2.80 -18.10
C ILE A 62 -6.25 2.61 -17.46
N LYS A 63 -5.42 1.72 -18.03
CA LYS A 63 -4.04 1.50 -17.55
C LYS A 63 -3.18 2.78 -17.61
N LEU A 64 -3.35 3.56 -18.67
CA LEU A 64 -2.65 4.85 -18.82
C LEU A 64 -3.18 5.90 -17.84
N ALA A 65 -4.49 5.98 -17.61
CA ALA A 65 -5.09 6.87 -16.61
C ALA A 65 -4.58 6.55 -15.19
N GLU A 66 -4.46 5.26 -14.85
CA GLU A 66 -3.86 4.81 -13.59
C GLU A 66 -2.40 5.23 -13.46
N LYS A 67 -1.61 5.04 -14.52
CA LYS A 67 -0.19 5.45 -14.55
C LYS A 67 -0.02 6.96 -14.38
N LEU A 68 -0.93 7.75 -14.94
CA LEU A 68 -0.96 9.20 -14.85
C LEU A 68 -1.58 9.73 -13.54
N GLY A 69 -2.07 8.85 -12.67
CA GLY A 69 -2.75 9.23 -11.43
C GLY A 69 -4.09 9.95 -11.65
N ASN A 70 -4.72 9.78 -12.83
CA ASN A 70 -5.95 10.48 -13.18
C ASN A 70 -7.19 9.65 -12.79
N ASN A 71 -7.59 9.77 -11.53
CA ASN A 71 -8.75 9.05 -10.97
C ASN A 71 -10.05 9.37 -11.68
N TYR A 72 -10.26 10.64 -12.08
CA TYR A 72 -11.46 11.03 -12.82
C TYR A 72 -11.59 10.28 -14.14
N GLU A 73 -10.54 10.29 -14.98
CA GLU A 73 -10.58 9.62 -16.26
C GLU A 73 -10.67 8.10 -16.10
N LYS A 74 -10.02 7.53 -15.07
CA LYS A 74 -10.16 6.11 -14.74
C LYS A 74 -11.61 5.74 -14.47
N ALA A 75 -12.27 6.43 -13.54
CA ALA A 75 -13.67 6.14 -13.19
C ALA A 75 -14.60 6.33 -14.38
N ARG A 76 -14.38 7.37 -15.20
CA ARG A 76 -15.15 7.60 -16.41
C ARG A 76 -15.00 6.46 -17.42
N LEU A 77 -13.76 6.02 -17.65
CA LEU A 77 -13.48 4.92 -18.59
C LEU A 77 -14.01 3.57 -18.09
N ASP A 78 -14.03 3.32 -16.77
CA ASP A 78 -14.67 2.14 -16.19
C ASP A 78 -16.17 2.12 -16.50
N VAL A 79 -16.85 3.29 -16.43
CA VAL A 79 -18.26 3.43 -16.79
C VAL A 79 -18.48 3.29 -18.31
N ASP A 80 -17.58 3.89 -19.13
CA ASP A 80 -17.64 3.73 -20.60
C ASP A 80 -17.46 2.24 -20.98
N LEU A 81 -16.51 1.54 -20.36
CA LEU A 81 -16.30 0.11 -20.57
C LEU A 81 -17.51 -0.73 -20.16
N ALA A 82 -18.12 -0.41 -19.02
CA ALA A 82 -19.34 -1.07 -18.56
C ALA A 82 -20.49 -0.88 -19.57
N SER A 83 -20.64 0.30 -20.19
CA SER A 83 -21.64 0.55 -21.21
C SER A 83 -21.41 -0.30 -22.46
N ILE A 84 -20.16 -0.59 -22.82
CA ILE A 84 -19.85 -1.52 -23.92
C ILE A 84 -20.27 -2.94 -23.54
N PHE A 85 -19.93 -3.39 -22.31
CA PHE A 85 -20.35 -4.72 -21.83
C PHE A 85 -21.85 -4.88 -21.78
N LEU A 86 -22.58 -3.85 -21.36
CA LEU A 86 -24.06 -3.84 -21.41
C LEU A 86 -24.57 -4.11 -22.85
N LYS A 87 -23.96 -3.48 -23.86
CA LYS A 87 -24.34 -3.68 -25.27
C LYS A 87 -24.06 -5.07 -25.81
N ILE A 88 -23.04 -5.75 -25.29
CA ILE A 88 -22.66 -7.11 -25.74
C ILE A 88 -23.14 -8.22 -24.81
N GLY A 89 -23.99 -7.89 -23.80
CA GLY A 89 -24.57 -8.86 -22.87
C GLY A 89 -23.67 -9.30 -21.73
N GLY A 90 -22.56 -8.60 -21.49
CA GLY A 90 -21.61 -8.87 -20.40
C GLY A 90 -22.02 -8.19 -19.07
N TYR A 91 -23.22 -8.45 -18.59
CA TYR A 91 -23.85 -7.74 -17.46
C TYR A 91 -23.05 -7.84 -16.17
N GLU A 92 -22.59 -9.03 -15.78
CA GLU A 92 -21.80 -9.25 -14.56
C GLU A 92 -20.51 -8.40 -14.56
N THR A 93 -19.82 -8.37 -15.71
CA THR A 93 -18.59 -7.56 -15.85
C THR A 93 -18.91 -6.06 -15.82
N GLY A 94 -19.98 -5.65 -16.49
CA GLY A 94 -20.45 -4.27 -16.48
C GLY A 94 -20.84 -3.80 -15.07
N GLU A 95 -21.59 -4.60 -14.33
CA GLU A 95 -21.95 -4.32 -12.94
C GLU A 95 -20.71 -4.13 -12.06
N LYS A 96 -19.75 -5.05 -12.18
CA LYS A 96 -18.50 -4.99 -11.42
C LYS A 96 -17.72 -3.70 -11.69
N LEU A 97 -17.54 -3.35 -12.97
CA LEU A 97 -16.82 -2.13 -13.37
C LEU A 97 -17.48 -0.87 -12.80
N ILE A 98 -18.81 -0.79 -12.85
CA ILE A 98 -19.54 0.35 -12.29
C ILE A 98 -19.37 0.40 -10.77
N LYS A 99 -19.53 -0.72 -10.07
CA LYS A 99 -19.35 -0.78 -8.62
C LYS A 99 -17.94 -0.40 -8.21
N ASP A 100 -16.95 -0.80 -8.97
CA ASP A 100 -15.56 -0.42 -8.72
C ASP A 100 -15.31 1.06 -9.01
N SER A 101 -15.94 1.64 -10.05
CA SER A 101 -15.87 3.07 -10.33
C SER A 101 -16.38 3.94 -9.17
N PHE A 102 -17.43 3.49 -8.45
CA PHE A 102 -17.93 4.20 -7.27
C PHE A 102 -16.95 4.27 -6.10
N LYS A 103 -15.99 3.36 -6.02
CA LYS A 103 -14.96 3.32 -4.97
C LYS A 103 -13.78 4.25 -5.27
N ILE A 104 -13.68 4.76 -6.49
CA ILE A 104 -12.61 5.68 -6.88
C ILE A 104 -12.92 7.05 -6.30
N ASP A 105 -11.97 7.58 -5.54
CA ASP A 105 -12.06 8.94 -5.02
C ASP A 105 -11.81 9.95 -6.15
N ILE A 106 -12.80 10.79 -6.39
CA ILE A 106 -12.79 11.84 -7.41
C ILE A 106 -13.24 13.13 -6.73
N ASP A 107 -12.54 14.22 -6.97
CA ASP A 107 -12.91 15.54 -6.45
C ASP A 107 -14.37 15.87 -6.74
N GLU A 108 -15.05 16.48 -5.75
CA GLU A 108 -16.43 16.93 -5.90
C GLU A 108 -16.54 18.01 -6.99
N GLY A 109 -17.58 17.89 -7.83
CA GLY A 109 -17.86 18.85 -8.88
C GLY A 109 -18.70 18.28 -10.02
N GLU A 110 -18.96 19.12 -11.03
CA GLU A 110 -19.84 18.74 -12.16
C GLU A 110 -19.35 17.49 -12.91
N LYS A 111 -18.04 17.37 -13.14
CA LYS A 111 -17.46 16.21 -13.81
C LYS A 111 -17.69 14.91 -13.04
N ASN A 112 -17.52 14.94 -11.72
CA ASN A 112 -17.81 13.80 -10.86
C ASN A 112 -19.32 13.48 -10.89
N GLY A 113 -20.17 14.49 -10.71
CA GLY A 113 -21.62 14.34 -10.82
C GLY A 113 -22.04 13.63 -12.09
N MET A 114 -21.50 14.06 -13.24
CA MET A 114 -21.78 13.46 -14.54
C MET A 114 -21.39 11.98 -14.63
N VAL A 115 -20.16 11.62 -14.21
CA VAL A 115 -19.70 10.22 -14.22
C VAL A 115 -20.60 9.34 -13.35
N ARG A 116 -20.99 9.83 -12.16
CA ARG A 116 -21.89 9.10 -11.24
C ARG A 116 -23.30 8.92 -11.81
N LEU A 117 -23.83 9.92 -12.46
CA LEU A 117 -25.13 9.83 -13.12
C LEU A 117 -25.13 8.78 -14.25
N TYR A 118 -24.09 8.78 -15.11
CA TYR A 118 -23.93 7.73 -16.13
C TYR A 118 -23.80 6.33 -15.50
N ALA A 119 -22.99 6.20 -14.44
CA ALA A 119 -22.83 4.94 -13.72
C ALA A 119 -24.18 4.42 -13.18
N ILE A 120 -24.99 5.31 -12.60
CA ILE A 120 -26.32 4.97 -12.06
C ILE A 120 -27.25 4.48 -13.17
N ILE A 121 -27.33 5.18 -14.31
CA ILE A 121 -28.21 4.79 -15.40
C ILE A 121 -27.79 3.45 -16.02
N ASN A 122 -26.51 3.27 -16.31
CA ASN A 122 -26.01 1.99 -16.84
C ASN A 122 -26.24 0.83 -15.86
N LEU A 123 -26.06 1.05 -14.56
CA LEU A 123 -26.31 0.02 -13.55
C LEU A 123 -27.80 -0.30 -13.42
N ALA A 124 -28.66 0.71 -13.52
CA ALA A 124 -30.10 0.52 -13.53
C ALA A 124 -30.57 -0.28 -14.75
N GLU A 125 -29.98 -0.02 -15.93
CA GLU A 125 -30.26 -0.78 -17.15
C GLU A 125 -29.80 -2.24 -17.00
N ILE A 126 -28.61 -2.51 -16.47
CA ILE A 126 -28.12 -3.87 -16.17
C ILE A 126 -29.12 -4.60 -15.27
N TYR A 127 -29.55 -3.99 -14.18
CA TYR A 127 -30.50 -4.62 -13.26
C TYR A 127 -31.88 -4.87 -13.87
N VAL A 128 -32.33 -4.01 -14.79
CA VAL A 128 -33.55 -4.25 -15.56
C VAL A 128 -33.41 -5.46 -16.47
N GLU A 129 -32.29 -5.58 -17.18
CA GLU A 129 -32.02 -6.70 -18.11
C GLU A 129 -31.86 -8.04 -17.35
N GLU A 130 -31.28 -8.01 -16.14
CA GLU A 130 -31.13 -9.19 -15.28
C GLU A 130 -32.40 -9.58 -14.48
N GLY A 131 -33.47 -8.74 -14.55
CA GLY A 131 -34.69 -8.95 -13.80
C GLY A 131 -34.61 -8.56 -12.32
N GLU A 132 -33.55 -7.89 -11.90
CA GLU A 132 -33.31 -7.41 -10.53
C GLU A 132 -34.00 -6.07 -10.29
N TYR A 133 -35.34 -6.06 -10.47
CA TYR A 133 -36.13 -4.84 -10.56
C TYR A 133 -36.09 -3.96 -9.31
N ASP A 134 -35.98 -4.54 -8.11
CA ASP A 134 -35.87 -3.75 -6.88
C ASP A 134 -34.56 -2.99 -6.81
N LYS A 135 -33.47 -3.62 -7.23
CA LYS A 135 -32.16 -2.95 -7.33
C LYS A 135 -32.16 -1.86 -8.40
N ALA A 136 -32.85 -2.09 -9.53
CA ALA A 136 -32.99 -1.08 -10.59
C ALA A 136 -33.70 0.17 -10.09
N ILE A 137 -34.82 0.01 -9.33
CA ILE A 137 -35.57 1.11 -8.72
C ILE A 137 -34.71 1.85 -7.69
N GLU A 138 -34.03 1.12 -6.82
CA GLU A 138 -33.18 1.71 -5.79
C GLU A 138 -32.07 2.54 -6.40
N ILE A 139 -31.26 1.95 -7.30
CA ILE A 139 -30.11 2.65 -7.87
C ILE A 139 -30.52 3.85 -8.71
N SER A 140 -31.57 3.74 -9.55
CA SER A 140 -32.04 4.84 -10.38
C SER A 140 -32.60 6.01 -9.54
N SER A 141 -33.09 5.75 -8.34
CA SER A 141 -33.57 6.81 -7.43
C SER A 141 -32.41 7.66 -6.87
N ARG A 142 -31.19 7.17 -6.91
CA ARG A 142 -30.01 7.87 -6.39
C ARG A 142 -29.50 9.01 -7.27
N ILE A 143 -30.05 9.19 -8.47
CA ILE A 143 -29.68 10.35 -9.31
C ILE A 143 -29.88 11.67 -8.57
N LYS A 144 -30.88 11.76 -7.69
CA LYS A 144 -31.16 12.96 -6.87
C LYS A 144 -29.98 13.39 -6.00
N ASP A 145 -29.12 12.45 -5.59
CA ASP A 145 -27.97 12.72 -4.73
C ASP A 145 -26.92 13.58 -5.45
N TYR A 146 -26.94 13.54 -6.79
CA TYR A 146 -26.00 14.26 -7.65
C TYR A 146 -26.58 15.51 -8.31
N LYS A 147 -27.85 15.84 -8.07
CA LYS A 147 -28.53 17.02 -8.65
C LYS A 147 -27.79 18.33 -8.41
N LYS A 148 -27.22 18.50 -7.21
CA LYS A 148 -26.49 19.72 -6.83
C LYS A 148 -25.16 19.92 -7.57
N PHE A 149 -24.61 18.86 -8.17
CA PHE A 149 -23.30 18.89 -8.84
C PHE A 149 -23.40 19.07 -10.37
N VAL A 150 -24.61 19.06 -10.94
CA VAL A 150 -24.81 19.07 -12.39
C VAL A 150 -25.79 20.18 -12.73
N ASN A 151 -25.59 20.83 -13.88
CA ASN A 151 -26.54 21.84 -14.33
C ASN A 151 -27.92 21.22 -14.59
N THR A 152 -28.95 22.04 -14.53
CA THR A 152 -30.35 21.59 -14.59
C THR A 152 -30.64 20.84 -15.88
N ASP A 153 -30.16 21.33 -17.01
CA ASP A 153 -30.47 20.77 -18.32
C ASP A 153 -29.88 19.35 -18.46
N ASN A 154 -28.61 19.18 -18.11
CA ASN A 154 -27.96 17.85 -18.11
C ASN A 154 -28.65 16.91 -17.09
N TYR A 155 -29.03 17.41 -15.91
CA TYR A 155 -29.71 16.62 -14.90
C TYR A 155 -31.07 16.12 -15.40
N ASN A 156 -31.85 16.95 -16.13
CA ASN A 156 -33.15 16.57 -16.66
C ASN A 156 -33.04 15.35 -17.60
N ASP A 157 -32.01 15.29 -18.46
CA ASP A 157 -31.80 14.13 -19.32
C ASP A 157 -31.56 12.84 -18.52
N PHE A 158 -30.80 12.91 -17.42
CA PHE A 158 -30.65 11.76 -16.52
C PHE A 158 -31.92 11.42 -15.75
N ASP A 159 -32.74 12.41 -15.37
CA ASP A 159 -34.02 12.18 -14.70
C ASP A 159 -35.02 11.51 -15.65
N ILE A 160 -35.00 11.86 -16.95
CA ILE A 160 -35.76 11.16 -17.99
C ILE A 160 -35.31 9.68 -18.04
N MET A 161 -34.00 9.43 -18.19
CA MET A 161 -33.51 8.07 -18.28
C MET A 161 -33.78 7.23 -17.01
N ALA A 162 -33.61 7.81 -15.83
CA ALA A 162 -33.94 7.14 -14.57
C ALA A 162 -35.43 6.81 -14.47
N SER A 163 -36.31 7.73 -14.91
CA SER A 163 -37.76 7.49 -14.95
C SER A 163 -38.12 6.37 -15.92
N ILE A 164 -37.43 6.29 -17.06
CA ILE A 164 -37.59 5.18 -18.02
C ILE A 164 -37.15 3.85 -17.40
N MET A 165 -35.98 3.80 -16.71
CA MET A 165 -35.53 2.59 -16.03
C MET A 165 -36.46 2.15 -14.91
N GLN A 166 -36.97 3.08 -14.12
CA GLN A 166 -37.97 2.80 -13.08
C GLN A 166 -39.26 2.26 -13.70
N SER A 167 -39.74 2.85 -14.81
CA SER A 167 -40.91 2.32 -15.54
C SER A 167 -40.66 0.88 -15.99
N ASN A 168 -39.56 0.59 -16.67
CA ASN A 168 -39.23 -0.76 -17.12
C ASN A 168 -39.20 -1.76 -15.95
N ALA A 169 -38.60 -1.35 -14.83
CA ALA A 169 -38.56 -2.18 -13.62
C ALA A 169 -39.97 -2.44 -13.05
N TYR A 170 -40.86 -1.43 -13.02
CA TYR A 170 -42.24 -1.64 -12.59
C TYR A 170 -43.07 -2.45 -13.58
N VAL A 171 -42.80 -2.37 -14.89
CA VAL A 171 -43.39 -3.29 -15.90
C VAL A 171 -42.97 -4.72 -15.58
N GLY A 172 -41.67 -4.97 -15.28
CA GLY A 172 -41.16 -6.27 -14.87
C GLY A 172 -41.85 -6.81 -13.60
N LYS A 173 -42.11 -5.93 -12.63
CA LYS A 173 -42.84 -6.25 -11.39
C LYS A 173 -44.38 -6.35 -11.57
N ASN A 174 -44.84 -6.25 -12.78
CA ASN A 174 -46.30 -6.23 -13.11
C ASN A 174 -47.10 -5.10 -12.43
N ASN A 175 -46.44 -3.96 -12.12
CA ASN A 175 -47.09 -2.79 -11.54
C ASN A 175 -47.30 -1.70 -12.60
N ILE A 176 -48.33 -1.91 -13.43
CA ILE A 176 -48.63 -1.07 -14.59
C ILE A 176 -48.89 0.40 -14.20
N GLN A 177 -49.57 0.61 -13.08
CA GLN A 177 -49.90 1.97 -12.63
C GLN A 177 -48.67 2.80 -12.30
N LYS A 178 -47.72 2.22 -11.54
CA LYS A 178 -46.47 2.91 -11.24
C LYS A 178 -45.59 3.09 -12.47
N ALA A 179 -45.54 2.08 -13.35
CA ALA A 179 -44.82 2.20 -14.61
C ALA A 179 -45.31 3.39 -15.44
N LYS A 180 -46.63 3.53 -15.56
CA LYS A 180 -47.28 4.65 -16.27
C LYS A 180 -46.91 6.00 -15.66
N THR A 181 -46.96 6.14 -14.33
CA THR A 181 -46.58 7.39 -13.62
C THR A 181 -45.14 7.82 -13.96
N PHE A 182 -44.20 6.90 -14.03
CA PHE A 182 -42.82 7.24 -14.38
C PHE A 182 -42.66 7.62 -15.85
N LEU A 183 -43.39 6.99 -16.77
CA LEU A 183 -43.37 7.39 -18.18
C LEU A 183 -44.07 8.74 -18.41
N GLU A 184 -45.14 9.05 -17.69
CA GLU A 184 -45.76 10.37 -17.71
C GLU A 184 -44.82 11.47 -17.24
N LYS A 185 -44.01 11.18 -16.20
CA LYS A 185 -42.95 12.09 -15.77
C LYS A 185 -41.87 12.26 -16.87
N ALA A 186 -41.42 11.17 -17.49
CA ALA A 186 -40.44 11.23 -18.58
C ALA A 186 -40.98 12.03 -19.78
N ASP A 187 -42.23 11.80 -20.17
CA ASP A 187 -42.90 12.53 -21.27
C ASP A 187 -43.00 14.05 -20.99
N TYR A 188 -43.36 14.40 -19.76
CA TYR A 188 -43.41 15.80 -19.32
C TYR A 188 -42.04 16.48 -19.46
N LEU A 189 -41.00 15.83 -18.99
CA LEU A 189 -39.61 16.34 -19.07
C LEU A 189 -39.11 16.44 -20.52
N ILE A 190 -39.37 15.44 -21.36
CA ILE A 190 -39.03 15.46 -22.80
C ILE A 190 -39.71 16.65 -23.52
N LYS A 191 -40.98 16.92 -23.21
CA LYS A 191 -41.70 18.02 -23.83
C LYS A 191 -41.32 19.40 -23.31
N SER A 192 -40.90 19.50 -22.07
CA SER A 192 -40.53 20.77 -21.43
C SER A 192 -39.08 21.19 -21.68
N ASP A 193 -38.20 20.24 -21.99
CA ASP A 193 -36.76 20.46 -22.14
C ASP A 193 -36.35 20.55 -23.62
N ARG A 194 -35.71 21.66 -23.99
CA ARG A 194 -35.19 21.89 -25.35
C ARG A 194 -33.72 21.51 -25.51
N THR A 195 -33.02 21.17 -24.44
CA THR A 195 -31.63 20.81 -24.47
C THR A 195 -31.46 19.31 -24.65
N VAL A 196 -30.42 18.90 -25.34
CA VAL A 196 -30.21 17.50 -25.70
C VAL A 196 -28.80 17.13 -25.35
N TYR A 197 -28.61 16.62 -24.12
CA TYR A 197 -27.34 16.02 -23.70
C TYR A 197 -27.31 14.52 -24.02
N ILE A 198 -28.40 13.79 -23.71
CA ILE A 198 -28.62 12.38 -24.10
C ILE A 198 -29.48 12.36 -25.37
N LEU A 199 -28.80 12.13 -26.49
CA LEU A 199 -29.38 12.22 -27.82
C LEU A 199 -30.47 11.18 -28.10
N ASP A 200 -30.46 10.04 -27.43
CA ASP A 200 -31.29 8.87 -27.75
C ASP A 200 -32.41 8.63 -26.72
N LYS A 201 -32.66 9.61 -25.84
CA LYS A 201 -33.68 9.51 -24.77
C LYS A 201 -35.09 9.20 -25.32
N ASP A 202 -35.46 9.81 -26.46
CA ASP A 202 -36.76 9.58 -27.10
C ASP A 202 -36.91 8.12 -27.56
N MET A 203 -35.86 7.52 -28.09
CA MET A 203 -35.82 6.11 -28.48
C MET A 203 -36.10 5.19 -27.29
N TYR A 204 -35.40 5.40 -26.18
CA TYR A 204 -35.61 4.64 -24.95
C TYR A 204 -37.01 4.85 -24.37
N TYR A 205 -37.54 6.08 -24.45
CA TYR A 205 -38.88 6.39 -24.04
C TYR A 205 -39.94 5.59 -24.85
N TYR A 206 -39.85 5.61 -26.18
CA TYR A 206 -40.77 4.83 -27.01
C TYR A 206 -40.64 3.33 -26.81
N MET A 207 -39.43 2.83 -26.59
CA MET A 207 -39.23 1.42 -26.24
C MET A 207 -39.91 1.06 -24.93
N ALA A 208 -39.81 1.89 -23.90
CA ALA A 208 -40.44 1.69 -22.60
C ALA A 208 -41.97 1.80 -22.67
N MET A 209 -42.49 2.74 -23.47
CA MET A 209 -43.92 2.81 -23.78
C MET A 209 -44.39 1.51 -24.45
N GLY A 210 -43.66 1.01 -25.44
CA GLY A 210 -43.94 -0.28 -26.05
C GLY A 210 -43.95 -1.44 -25.06
N ASN A 211 -43.02 -1.46 -24.08
CA ASN A 211 -42.98 -2.47 -23.02
C ASN A 211 -44.21 -2.38 -22.10
N LEU A 212 -44.63 -1.16 -21.74
CA LEU A 212 -45.84 -0.92 -20.93
C LEU A 212 -47.08 -1.39 -21.66
N GLU A 213 -47.30 -0.98 -22.93
CA GLU A 213 -48.43 -1.34 -23.74
C GLU A 213 -48.48 -2.87 -24.01
N TYR A 214 -47.34 -3.49 -24.29
CA TYR A 214 -47.23 -4.95 -24.42
C TYR A 214 -47.70 -5.67 -23.16
N LYS A 215 -47.26 -5.19 -21.99
CA LYS A 215 -47.64 -5.79 -20.70
C LYS A 215 -49.10 -5.56 -20.35
N SER A 216 -49.68 -4.47 -20.88
CA SER A 216 -51.12 -4.15 -20.80
C SER A 216 -51.97 -4.85 -21.86
N GLU A 217 -51.38 -5.73 -22.67
CA GLU A 217 -51.97 -6.49 -23.78
C GLU A 217 -52.49 -5.59 -24.94
N ASN A 218 -52.06 -4.31 -24.98
CA ASN A 218 -52.38 -3.37 -26.05
C ASN A 218 -51.38 -3.54 -27.21
N TYR A 219 -51.42 -4.68 -27.87
CA TYR A 219 -50.37 -5.11 -28.82
C TYR A 219 -50.19 -4.12 -30.01
N ASN A 220 -51.25 -3.54 -30.55
CA ASN A 220 -51.14 -2.58 -31.65
C ASN A 220 -50.40 -1.30 -31.21
N SER A 221 -50.74 -0.76 -30.04
CA SER A 221 -50.05 0.40 -29.47
C SER A 221 -48.59 0.07 -29.14
N ALA A 222 -48.30 -1.16 -28.67
CA ALA A 222 -46.93 -1.63 -28.40
C ALA A 222 -46.12 -1.64 -29.70
N ILE A 223 -46.63 -2.20 -30.80
CA ILE A 223 -46.00 -2.21 -32.10
C ILE A 223 -45.71 -0.80 -32.59
N ASP A 224 -46.66 0.12 -32.50
CA ASP A 224 -46.48 1.50 -32.93
C ASP A 224 -45.34 2.21 -32.17
N ASN A 225 -45.25 2.00 -30.88
CA ASN A 225 -44.16 2.54 -30.06
C ASN A 225 -42.83 1.90 -30.39
N TYR A 226 -42.74 0.57 -30.54
CA TYR A 226 -41.52 -0.08 -30.97
C TYR A 226 -41.08 0.33 -32.38
N LYS A 227 -42.01 0.61 -33.32
CA LYS A 227 -41.68 1.16 -34.63
C LYS A 227 -41.09 2.57 -34.57
N LYS A 228 -41.60 3.44 -33.70
CA LYS A 228 -40.99 4.76 -33.46
C LYS A 228 -39.57 4.64 -32.91
N SER A 229 -39.35 3.76 -31.94
CA SER A 229 -38.04 3.46 -31.41
C SER A 229 -37.09 2.86 -32.48
N LEU A 230 -37.60 1.95 -33.34
CA LEU A 230 -36.91 1.34 -34.45
C LEU A 230 -36.48 2.37 -35.51
N GLU A 231 -37.35 3.34 -35.83
CA GLU A 231 -37.02 4.43 -36.75
C GLU A 231 -35.83 5.27 -36.23
N ILE A 232 -35.87 5.66 -34.97
CA ILE A 232 -34.81 6.45 -34.33
C ILE A 232 -33.52 5.64 -34.31
N SER A 233 -33.53 4.36 -33.87
CA SER A 233 -32.37 3.50 -33.83
C SER A 233 -31.77 3.26 -35.22
N THR A 234 -32.60 3.15 -36.26
CA THR A 234 -32.17 3.01 -37.65
C THR A 234 -31.46 4.27 -38.17
N LYS A 235 -32.10 5.44 -37.96
CA LYS A 235 -31.53 6.74 -38.35
C LYS A 235 -30.19 7.02 -37.70
N ARG A 236 -30.02 6.57 -36.45
CA ARG A 236 -28.80 6.76 -35.67
C ARG A 236 -27.81 5.62 -35.77
N LYS A 237 -28.08 4.58 -36.53
CA LYS A 237 -27.23 3.38 -36.71
C LYS A 237 -26.95 2.65 -35.39
N LEU A 238 -27.93 2.62 -34.49
CA LEU A 238 -27.84 1.94 -33.19
C LEU A 238 -28.28 0.48 -33.35
N THR A 239 -27.37 -0.36 -33.75
CA THR A 239 -27.65 -1.74 -34.18
C THR A 239 -28.25 -2.60 -33.08
N GLN A 240 -27.77 -2.55 -31.85
CA GLN A 240 -28.27 -3.38 -30.75
C GLN A 240 -29.72 -3.00 -30.40
N GLU A 241 -30.00 -1.71 -30.30
CA GLU A 241 -31.32 -1.17 -30.03
C GLU A 241 -32.31 -1.48 -31.18
N LYS A 242 -31.83 -1.44 -32.42
CA LYS A 242 -32.58 -1.86 -33.61
C LYS A 242 -32.98 -3.35 -33.51
N ILE A 243 -32.05 -4.22 -33.19
CA ILE A 243 -32.31 -5.65 -32.99
C ILE A 243 -33.29 -5.89 -31.84
N LYS A 244 -33.11 -5.19 -30.71
CA LYS A 244 -34.05 -5.26 -29.56
C LYS A 244 -35.48 -4.93 -29.99
N ASN A 245 -35.66 -3.85 -30.75
CA ASN A 245 -36.98 -3.45 -31.25
C ASN A 245 -37.57 -4.46 -32.25
N LEU A 246 -36.77 -4.95 -33.19
CA LEU A 246 -37.20 -5.97 -34.15
C LEU A 246 -37.69 -7.24 -33.43
N ASN A 247 -36.93 -7.75 -32.45
CA ASN A 247 -37.33 -8.91 -31.69
C ASN A 247 -38.61 -8.72 -30.91
N LYS A 248 -38.85 -7.51 -30.33
CA LYS A 248 -40.08 -7.18 -29.60
C LYS A 248 -41.28 -7.15 -30.55
N ILE A 249 -41.12 -6.59 -31.74
CA ILE A 249 -42.17 -6.56 -32.78
C ILE A 249 -42.48 -7.99 -33.27
N LEU A 250 -41.44 -8.79 -33.54
CA LEU A 250 -41.60 -10.17 -33.98
C LEU A 250 -42.36 -11.03 -32.95
N ASN A 251 -42.04 -10.90 -31.66
CA ASN A 251 -42.74 -11.59 -30.60
C ASN A 251 -44.28 -11.29 -30.60
N ILE A 252 -44.67 -10.05 -30.89
CA ILE A 252 -46.06 -9.70 -30.98
C ILE A 252 -46.72 -10.31 -32.23
N TYR A 253 -46.11 -10.19 -33.41
CA TYR A 253 -46.69 -10.75 -34.63
C TYR A 253 -46.77 -12.29 -34.56
N GLU A 254 -45.82 -12.94 -33.91
CA GLU A 254 -45.88 -14.38 -33.65
C GLU A 254 -47.10 -14.74 -32.78
N LYS A 255 -47.33 -14.00 -31.67
CA LYS A 255 -48.51 -14.19 -30.80
C LYS A 255 -49.82 -13.92 -31.51
N GLN A 256 -49.84 -12.99 -32.43
CA GLN A 256 -51.05 -12.63 -33.23
C GLN A 256 -51.29 -13.58 -34.41
N GLY A 257 -50.32 -14.48 -34.73
CA GLY A 257 -50.37 -15.33 -35.91
C GLY A 257 -50.30 -14.56 -37.23
N ASN A 258 -49.76 -13.34 -37.24
CA ASN A 258 -49.62 -12.52 -38.45
C ASN A 258 -48.40 -12.91 -39.25
N ILE A 259 -48.55 -13.91 -40.10
CA ILE A 259 -47.46 -14.53 -40.87
C ILE A 259 -46.80 -13.55 -41.83
N GLU A 260 -47.55 -12.66 -42.46
CA GLU A 260 -47.03 -11.70 -43.45
C GLU A 260 -46.06 -10.72 -42.80
N SER A 261 -46.49 -10.04 -41.75
CA SER A 261 -45.67 -9.12 -40.96
C SER A 261 -44.48 -9.86 -40.30
N LEU A 262 -44.71 -11.06 -39.77
CA LEU A 262 -43.64 -11.90 -39.20
C LEU A 262 -42.50 -12.13 -40.19
N ASN A 263 -42.84 -12.53 -41.43
CA ASN A 263 -41.84 -12.77 -42.49
C ASN A 263 -41.08 -11.48 -42.88
N GLU A 264 -41.77 -10.36 -42.95
CA GLU A 264 -41.15 -9.06 -43.27
C GLU A 264 -40.12 -8.66 -42.21
N TYR A 265 -40.49 -8.65 -40.93
CA TYR A 265 -39.60 -8.25 -39.83
C TYR A 265 -38.48 -9.29 -39.61
N GLN A 266 -38.69 -10.59 -39.87
CA GLN A 266 -37.63 -11.60 -39.85
C GLN A 266 -36.58 -11.31 -40.93
N LYS A 267 -36.98 -10.92 -42.12
CA LYS A 267 -36.03 -10.52 -43.18
C LYS A 267 -35.21 -9.30 -42.75
N MET A 268 -35.84 -8.30 -42.13
CA MET A 268 -35.15 -7.13 -41.63
C MET A 268 -34.11 -7.53 -40.56
N LEU A 269 -34.47 -8.41 -39.62
CA LEU A 269 -33.58 -8.91 -38.58
C LEU A 269 -32.42 -9.70 -39.15
N ILE A 270 -32.68 -10.60 -40.12
CA ILE A 270 -31.62 -11.39 -40.80
C ILE A 270 -30.64 -10.48 -41.53
N ASN A 271 -31.13 -9.43 -42.20
CA ASN A 271 -30.27 -8.48 -42.91
C ASN A 271 -29.40 -7.71 -41.93
N GLU A 272 -29.96 -7.28 -40.77
CA GLU A 272 -29.18 -6.62 -39.73
C GLU A 272 -28.04 -7.49 -39.21
N TYR A 273 -28.30 -8.77 -38.96
CA TYR A 273 -27.27 -9.75 -38.58
C TYR A 273 -26.22 -9.98 -39.66
N LYS A 274 -26.60 -9.97 -40.96
CA LYS A 274 -25.69 -10.15 -42.08
C LYS A 274 -24.76 -8.96 -42.31
N GLU A 275 -25.31 -7.76 -42.17
CA GLU A 275 -24.57 -6.52 -42.43
C GLU A 275 -23.66 -6.14 -41.27
N ASN A 276 -23.94 -6.61 -40.09
CA ASN A 276 -23.25 -6.20 -38.90
C ASN A 276 -22.15 -7.19 -38.49
N LYS A 277 -20.93 -6.87 -38.87
CA LYS A 277 -19.73 -7.67 -38.61
C LYS A 277 -19.48 -7.85 -37.11
N SER A 278 -19.84 -6.86 -36.29
CA SER A 278 -19.61 -6.89 -34.83
C SER A 278 -20.46 -7.93 -34.10
N ILE A 279 -21.62 -8.30 -34.67
CA ILE A 279 -22.50 -9.35 -34.11
C ILE A 279 -21.98 -10.73 -34.49
N ARG A 280 -21.37 -10.90 -35.65
CA ARG A 280 -20.68 -12.13 -36.04
C ARG A 280 -19.46 -12.41 -35.16
N ASP A 281 -18.86 -11.37 -34.62
CA ASP A 281 -17.74 -11.46 -33.68
C ASP A 281 -18.19 -11.60 -32.22
N SER A 282 -19.47 -11.93 -31.96
CA SER A 282 -19.98 -12.13 -30.59
C SER A 282 -19.27 -13.29 -29.87
N GLU A 283 -18.86 -14.32 -30.57
CA GLU A 283 -17.97 -15.37 -30.03
C GLU A 283 -16.61 -14.78 -29.61
N THR A 284 -16.09 -13.82 -30.37
CA THR A 284 -14.88 -13.06 -30.03
C THR A 284 -15.16 -12.14 -28.83
N SER A 285 -16.37 -11.60 -28.71
CA SER A 285 -16.78 -10.79 -27.56
C SER A 285 -16.82 -11.60 -26.25
N PHE A 286 -17.32 -12.84 -26.27
CA PHE A 286 -17.24 -13.76 -25.13
C PHE A 286 -15.80 -14.09 -24.75
N TYR A 287 -14.93 -14.33 -25.73
CA TYR A 287 -13.51 -14.54 -25.49
C TYR A 287 -12.82 -13.31 -24.87
N ILE A 288 -13.18 -12.09 -25.30
CA ILE A 288 -12.66 -10.84 -24.73
C ILE A 288 -13.20 -10.60 -23.33
N ILE A 289 -14.48 -10.90 -23.08
CA ILE A 289 -15.09 -10.84 -21.74
C ILE A 289 -14.34 -11.76 -20.78
N ASP A 290 -14.10 -13.01 -21.19
CA ASP A 290 -13.35 -13.97 -20.40
C ASP A 290 -11.90 -13.52 -20.17
N LYS A 291 -11.23 -13.04 -21.21
CA LYS A 291 -9.86 -12.51 -21.12
C LYS A 291 -9.75 -11.31 -20.19
N VAL A 292 -10.63 -10.32 -20.32
CA VAL A 292 -10.63 -9.13 -19.45
C VAL A 292 -10.99 -9.50 -18.01
N SER A 293 -11.96 -10.42 -17.80
CA SER A 293 -12.31 -10.95 -16.49
C SER A 293 -11.14 -11.69 -15.86
N ASN A 294 -10.43 -12.52 -16.62
CA ASN A 294 -9.28 -13.28 -16.15
C ASN A 294 -8.07 -12.38 -15.89
N GLU A 295 -7.79 -11.38 -16.74
CA GLU A 295 -6.75 -10.36 -16.47
C GLU A 295 -7.07 -9.54 -15.22
N SER A 296 -8.33 -9.17 -14.99
CA SER A 296 -8.74 -8.44 -13.78
C SER A 296 -8.60 -9.31 -12.52
N LYS A 297 -8.96 -10.60 -12.58
CA LYS A 297 -8.75 -11.57 -11.48
C LYS A 297 -7.26 -11.77 -11.19
N LEU A 298 -6.42 -11.87 -12.24
CA LEU A 298 -4.97 -11.98 -12.09
C LEU A 298 -4.37 -10.71 -11.47
N PHE A 299 -4.82 -9.53 -11.90
CA PHE A 299 -4.40 -8.25 -11.34
C PHE A 299 -4.77 -8.12 -9.86
N GLU A 300 -6.00 -8.48 -9.48
CA GLU A 300 -6.45 -8.51 -8.07
C GLU A 300 -5.62 -9.49 -7.24
N LYS A 301 -5.29 -10.67 -7.79
CA LYS A 301 -4.43 -11.65 -7.12
C LYS A 301 -3.03 -11.07 -6.90
N THR A 302 -2.43 -10.49 -7.94
CA THR A 302 -1.10 -9.88 -7.87
C THR A 302 -1.08 -8.71 -6.86
N LYS A 303 -2.13 -7.88 -6.82
CA LYS A 303 -2.26 -6.78 -5.85
C LYS A 303 -2.34 -7.29 -4.41
N LYS A 304 -3.05 -8.40 -4.16
CA LYS A 304 -3.09 -9.07 -2.85
C LYS A 304 -1.72 -9.64 -2.47
N GLU A 305 -1.02 -10.28 -3.41
CA GLU A 305 0.33 -10.81 -3.19
C GLU A 305 1.32 -9.69 -2.87
N ILE A 306 1.33 -8.57 -3.62
CA ILE A 306 2.17 -7.40 -3.33
C ILE A 306 1.87 -6.83 -1.94
N LYS A 307 0.60 -6.75 -1.54
CA LYS A 307 0.22 -6.31 -0.19
C LYS A 307 0.77 -7.26 0.88
N TYR A 308 0.67 -8.57 0.64
CA TYR A 308 1.23 -9.58 1.55
C TYR A 308 2.76 -9.45 1.67
N TYR A 309 3.49 -9.30 0.56
CA TYR A 309 4.94 -9.11 0.59
C TYR A 309 5.36 -7.81 1.28
N LYS A 310 4.60 -6.73 1.12
CA LYS A 310 4.85 -5.47 1.86
C LYS A 310 4.70 -5.66 3.37
N ILE A 311 3.68 -6.39 3.81
CA ILE A 311 3.49 -6.70 5.25
C ILE A 311 4.63 -7.58 5.75
N LEU A 312 5.00 -8.62 5.01
CA LEU A 312 6.08 -9.52 5.36
C LEU A 312 7.41 -8.76 5.48
N PHE A 313 7.70 -7.89 4.52
CA PHE A 313 8.92 -7.04 4.54
C PHE A 313 8.94 -6.12 5.77
N THR A 314 7.83 -5.49 6.14
CA THR A 314 7.74 -4.65 7.34
C THR A 314 7.97 -5.45 8.63
N VAL A 315 7.43 -6.66 8.72
CA VAL A 315 7.65 -7.56 9.88
C VAL A 315 9.11 -7.95 9.99
N ILE A 316 9.75 -8.33 8.89
CA ILE A 316 11.19 -8.67 8.85
C ILE A 316 12.04 -7.45 9.28
N LEU A 317 11.72 -6.25 8.78
CA LEU A 317 12.45 -5.03 9.14
C LEU A 317 12.34 -4.74 10.65
N ILE A 318 11.16 -4.88 11.23
CA ILE A 318 10.94 -4.70 12.68
C ILE A 318 11.73 -5.76 13.48
N ALA A 319 11.76 -7.02 13.02
CA ALA A 319 12.52 -8.07 13.67
C ALA A 319 14.03 -7.80 13.64
N ILE A 320 14.58 -7.30 12.52
CA ILE A 320 15.99 -6.90 12.40
C ILE A 320 16.32 -5.75 13.36
N LEU A 321 15.48 -4.71 13.38
CA LEU A 321 15.66 -3.56 14.27
C LEU A 321 15.58 -3.99 15.75
N GLY A 322 14.62 -4.85 16.10
CA GLY A 322 14.50 -5.42 17.44
C GLY A 322 15.71 -6.26 17.86
N SER A 323 16.23 -7.09 16.96
CA SER A 323 17.42 -7.92 17.22
C SER A 323 18.69 -7.08 17.39
N THR A 324 18.89 -6.05 16.58
CA THR A 324 20.01 -5.11 16.70
C THR A 324 19.95 -4.30 18.01
N PHE A 325 18.77 -3.85 18.37
CA PHE A 325 18.55 -3.18 19.67
C PHE A 325 18.87 -4.10 20.85
N LEU A 326 18.37 -5.33 20.81
CA LEU A 326 18.62 -6.31 21.88
C LEU A 326 20.10 -6.66 21.97
N TYR A 327 20.77 -6.87 20.83
CA TYR A 327 22.21 -7.12 20.78
C TYR A 327 23.03 -5.98 21.41
N ASN A 328 22.72 -4.72 21.06
CA ASN A 328 23.40 -3.56 21.63
C ASN A 328 23.15 -3.43 23.13
N ARG A 329 21.93 -3.72 23.58
CA ARG A 329 21.59 -3.71 25.01
C ARG A 329 22.34 -4.78 25.79
N LEU A 330 22.44 -6.00 25.25
CA LEU A 330 23.22 -7.10 25.85
C LEU A 330 24.72 -6.77 25.92
N LYS A 331 25.26 -6.16 24.86
CA LYS A 331 26.66 -5.70 24.83
C LYS A 331 26.92 -4.64 25.91
N TYR A 332 25.99 -3.69 26.06
CA TYR A 332 26.08 -2.66 27.11
C TYR A 332 26.05 -3.26 28.53
N PHE A 333 25.15 -4.19 28.81
CA PHE A 333 25.06 -4.90 30.08
C PHE A 333 26.33 -5.74 30.37
N LYS A 334 26.89 -6.40 29.36
CA LYS A 334 28.18 -7.13 29.52
C LYS A 334 29.29 -6.19 29.88
N ALA A 335 29.37 -5.01 29.30
CA ALA A 335 30.42 -4.03 29.57
C ALA A 335 30.31 -3.46 31.00
N GLN A 336 29.14 -3.18 31.50
CA GLN A 336 28.94 -2.70 32.90
C GLN A 336 29.30 -3.73 33.96
N ASN A 337 29.20 -5.02 33.67
CA ASN A 337 29.58 -6.11 34.57
C ASN A 337 31.11 -6.34 34.68
N LEU A 338 31.95 -5.52 34.07
CA LEU A 338 33.41 -5.64 34.05
C LEU A 338 34.12 -4.61 34.94
N HIS A 339 33.35 -3.67 35.52
CA HIS A 339 33.90 -2.63 36.38
C HIS A 339 33.43 -2.77 37.84
N ASP A 340 34.23 -2.30 38.81
CA ASP A 340 33.87 -2.21 40.18
C ASP A 340 32.93 -1.01 40.44
N GLY A 341 31.81 -1.23 41.14
CA GLY A 341 30.77 -0.22 41.35
C GLY A 341 31.20 0.97 42.23
N LEU A 342 32.25 0.83 43.08
CA LEU A 342 32.72 1.89 43.95
C LEU A 342 33.84 2.74 43.30
N THR A 343 34.74 2.09 42.59
CA THR A 343 35.99 2.68 42.09
C THR A 343 36.04 2.91 40.60
N ASN A 344 35.11 2.28 39.88
CA ASN A 344 35.03 2.29 38.43
C ASN A 344 36.26 1.71 37.68
N VAL A 345 37.29 1.15 38.39
CA VAL A 345 38.33 0.33 37.76
C VAL A 345 37.77 -1.06 37.44
N TYR A 346 38.54 -1.89 36.74
CA TYR A 346 38.08 -3.24 36.44
C TYR A 346 37.84 -4.05 37.72
N ASN A 347 36.87 -4.94 37.70
CA ASN A 347 36.60 -5.85 38.81
C ASN A 347 37.41 -7.16 38.70
N ARG A 348 37.31 -8.03 39.74
CA ARG A 348 37.95 -9.33 39.77
C ARG A 348 37.67 -10.20 38.57
N LYS A 349 36.43 -10.22 38.11
CA LYS A 349 36.06 -10.99 36.89
C LYS A 349 36.78 -10.52 35.65
N SER A 350 37.04 -9.23 35.53
CA SER A 350 37.83 -8.65 34.45
C SER A 350 39.29 -8.99 34.59
N PHE A 351 39.79 -9.06 35.83
CA PHE A 351 41.16 -9.53 36.10
C PHE A 351 41.36 -10.96 35.60
N ASP A 352 40.49 -11.90 36.00
CA ASP A 352 40.61 -13.30 35.60
C ASP A 352 40.65 -13.45 34.07
N ILE A 353 39.77 -12.73 33.36
CA ILE A 353 39.71 -12.75 31.89
C ILE A 353 40.99 -12.17 31.24
N MET A 354 41.49 -11.05 31.78
CA MET A 354 42.65 -10.37 31.19
C MET A 354 43.94 -11.07 31.53
N TYR A 355 44.06 -11.60 32.74
CA TYR A 355 45.25 -12.35 33.20
C TYR A 355 45.44 -13.62 32.39
N GLU A 356 44.40 -14.43 32.19
CA GLU A 356 44.49 -15.62 31.34
C GLU A 356 44.80 -15.24 29.87
N LYS A 357 44.24 -14.18 29.37
CA LYS A 357 44.53 -13.70 28.01
C LYS A 357 46.03 -13.32 27.84
N TYR A 358 46.65 -12.73 28.85
CA TYR A 358 48.06 -12.36 28.80
C TYR A 358 48.95 -13.60 28.89
N ARG A 359 48.58 -14.59 29.71
CA ARG A 359 49.25 -15.88 29.82
C ARG A 359 49.21 -16.68 28.51
N GLU A 360 48.05 -16.77 27.88
CA GLU A 360 47.85 -17.51 26.62
C GLU A 360 48.64 -16.90 25.46
N LYS A 361 48.84 -15.58 25.47
CA LYS A 361 49.56 -14.87 24.42
C LYS A 361 51.09 -14.82 24.62
N ASP A 362 51.56 -15.38 25.70
CA ASP A 362 52.96 -15.30 26.10
C ASP A 362 53.45 -13.83 26.18
N ASP A 363 52.56 -12.95 26.62
CA ASP A 363 52.85 -11.51 26.71
C ASP A 363 53.86 -11.25 27.81
N ASN A 364 54.81 -10.29 27.58
CA ASN A 364 55.73 -9.81 28.58
C ASN A 364 55.00 -8.86 29.54
N PHE A 365 54.73 -9.30 30.78
CA PHE A 365 54.01 -8.53 31.78
C PHE A 365 54.48 -8.81 33.20
N ALA A 366 54.22 -7.84 34.09
CA ALA A 366 54.27 -8.00 35.52
C ALA A 366 52.90 -7.90 36.12
N LEU A 367 52.65 -8.66 37.18
CA LEU A 367 51.49 -8.58 38.04
C LEU A 367 51.88 -8.00 39.39
N VAL A 368 51.11 -7.07 39.84
CA VAL A 368 51.24 -6.50 41.22
C VAL A 368 49.99 -6.80 41.97
N MET A 369 50.14 -7.35 43.18
CA MET A 369 49.07 -7.44 44.16
C MET A 369 49.26 -6.37 45.21
N ILE A 370 48.26 -5.62 45.56
CA ILE A 370 48.27 -4.47 46.45
C ILE A 370 47.17 -4.65 47.53
N ASP A 371 47.49 -4.33 48.76
CA ASP A 371 46.54 -4.38 49.84
C ASP A 371 46.67 -3.11 50.70
N ILE A 372 45.56 -2.57 51.23
CA ILE A 372 45.56 -1.41 52.08
C ILE A 372 45.87 -1.82 53.49
N ASP A 373 46.99 -1.33 54.04
CA ASP A 373 47.46 -1.69 55.35
C ASP A 373 46.48 -1.30 56.45
N ASN A 374 46.14 -2.27 57.34
CA ASN A 374 45.25 -2.08 58.48
C ASN A 374 43.87 -1.48 58.13
N PHE A 375 43.35 -1.78 56.94
CA PHE A 375 42.09 -1.18 56.45
C PHE A 375 40.89 -1.43 57.36
N LYS A 376 40.84 -2.60 58.00
CA LYS A 376 39.78 -2.88 58.97
C LYS A 376 39.84 -1.88 60.14
N LEU A 377 41.03 -1.55 60.65
CA LEU A 377 41.17 -0.56 61.71
C LEU A 377 40.71 0.84 61.28
N ILE A 378 40.96 1.20 60.03
CA ILE A 378 40.46 2.45 59.45
C ILE A 378 38.92 2.45 59.44
N ASN A 379 38.29 1.36 59.02
CA ASN A 379 36.84 1.25 59.05
C ASN A 379 36.25 1.27 60.43
N ASP A 380 36.89 0.58 61.39
CA ASP A 380 36.45 0.49 62.77
C ASP A 380 36.53 1.86 63.48
N ASN A 381 37.54 2.67 63.20
CA ASN A 381 37.75 3.97 63.81
C ASN A 381 36.98 5.13 63.14
N TYR A 382 36.84 5.11 61.81
CA TYR A 382 36.34 6.24 61.01
C TYR A 382 35.08 5.92 60.22
N GLY A 383 34.63 4.68 60.30
CA GLY A 383 33.41 4.22 59.61
C GLY A 383 33.61 3.86 58.16
N HIS A 384 32.71 3.02 57.64
CA HIS A 384 32.80 2.50 56.26
C HIS A 384 32.75 3.58 55.17
N LYS A 385 32.06 4.71 55.42
CA LYS A 385 32.06 5.82 54.46
C LYS A 385 33.43 6.45 54.25
N PHE A 386 34.21 6.53 55.32
CA PHE A 386 35.57 7.01 55.23
C PHE A 386 36.47 5.97 54.55
N GLY A 387 36.31 4.66 54.84
CA GLY A 387 36.97 3.59 54.14
C GLY A 387 36.70 3.62 52.62
N ASP A 388 35.47 3.87 52.22
CA ASP A 388 35.12 4.05 50.79
C ASP A 388 35.88 5.24 50.16
N THR A 389 36.07 6.33 50.93
CA THR A 389 36.84 7.50 50.49
C THR A 389 38.32 7.14 50.32
N VAL A 390 38.84 6.34 51.24
CA VAL A 390 40.23 5.83 51.18
C VAL A 390 40.42 4.93 49.93
N ILE A 391 39.53 3.98 49.71
CA ILE A 391 39.58 3.11 48.56
C ILE A 391 39.56 3.93 47.26
N LYS A 392 38.63 4.89 47.11
CA LYS A 392 38.54 5.79 45.95
C LYS A 392 39.83 6.62 45.77
N GLY A 393 40.33 7.15 46.89
CA GLY A 393 41.56 7.97 46.85
C GLY A 393 42.80 7.23 46.48
N ILE A 394 42.93 5.97 46.90
CA ILE A 394 44.04 5.05 46.50
C ILE A 394 43.88 4.70 45.05
N THR A 395 42.68 4.28 44.65
CA THR A 395 42.41 3.95 43.21
C THR A 395 42.79 5.09 42.31
N ASN A 396 42.38 6.32 42.66
CA ASN A 396 42.70 7.50 41.83
C ASN A 396 44.23 7.75 41.77
N THR A 397 44.96 7.57 42.89
CA THR A 397 46.42 7.72 42.92
C THR A 397 47.12 6.67 42.03
N ILE A 398 46.68 5.41 42.11
CA ILE A 398 47.20 4.34 41.26
C ILE A 398 46.95 4.67 39.78
N CYS A 399 45.69 5.01 39.41
CA CYS A 399 45.34 5.26 38.01
C CYS A 399 46.04 6.49 37.40
N VAL A 400 46.30 7.53 38.21
CA VAL A 400 46.99 8.75 37.73
C VAL A 400 48.50 8.51 37.47
N MET A 401 49.08 7.62 38.23
CA MET A 401 50.54 7.34 38.14
C MET A 401 50.91 6.21 37.17
N LEU A 402 49.92 5.50 36.65
CA LEU A 402 50.10 4.44 35.66
C LEU A 402 49.85 4.94 34.25
N GLU A 403 50.37 4.24 33.26
CA GLU A 403 50.15 4.52 31.85
C GLU A 403 48.79 4.03 31.38
N GLN A 404 48.33 4.55 30.23
CA GLN A 404 46.99 4.23 29.70
C GLN A 404 46.80 2.74 29.37
N ASP A 405 47.88 2.04 29.04
CA ASP A 405 47.87 0.61 28.70
C ASP A 405 47.89 -0.29 29.91
N ASP A 406 48.27 0.20 31.09
CA ASP A 406 48.25 -0.54 32.35
C ASP A 406 46.81 -0.78 32.81
N LYS A 407 46.58 -1.90 33.44
CA LYS A 407 45.20 -2.28 33.85
C LYS A 407 45.11 -2.42 35.36
N VAL A 408 44.22 -1.65 35.95
CA VAL A 408 43.98 -1.64 37.40
C VAL A 408 42.67 -2.37 37.66
N PHE A 409 42.73 -3.26 38.65
CA PHE A 409 41.57 -4.06 39.07
C PHE A 409 41.35 -3.93 40.58
N ARG A 410 40.13 -3.89 41.04
CA ARG A 410 39.77 -4.14 42.39
C ARG A 410 39.55 -5.64 42.57
N TYR A 411 40.49 -6.30 43.19
CA TYR A 411 40.56 -7.76 43.31
C TYR A 411 39.67 -8.27 44.47
N GLY A 412 39.64 -7.51 45.60
CA GLY A 412 38.81 -7.78 46.76
C GLY A 412 38.26 -6.51 47.38
N GLY A 413 37.87 -6.56 48.64
CA GLY A 413 37.34 -5.39 49.35
C GLY A 413 38.34 -4.23 49.43
N GLU A 414 39.56 -4.53 49.92
CA GLU A 414 40.70 -3.61 50.08
C GLU A 414 41.88 -3.97 49.22
N GLU A 415 41.73 -5.00 48.36
CA GLU A 415 42.79 -5.54 47.51
C GLU A 415 42.67 -5.05 46.08
N PHE A 416 43.78 -4.67 45.52
CA PHE A 416 43.89 -4.30 44.11
C PHE A 416 44.93 -5.17 43.40
N SER A 417 44.76 -5.36 42.13
CA SER A 417 45.78 -5.92 41.27
C SER A 417 46.04 -4.99 40.10
N VAL A 418 47.28 -4.99 39.61
CA VAL A 418 47.69 -4.19 38.44
C VAL A 418 48.44 -5.10 37.49
N LEU A 419 48.08 -5.04 36.21
CA LEU A 419 48.82 -5.68 35.13
C LEU A 419 49.54 -4.60 34.32
N ILE A 420 50.88 -4.68 34.31
CA ILE A 420 51.76 -3.74 33.62
C ILE A 420 52.54 -4.50 32.54
N ARG A 421 52.56 -3.98 31.33
CA ARG A 421 53.16 -4.62 30.16
C ARG A 421 54.50 -3.97 29.78
N ASN A 422 55.36 -4.77 29.15
CA ASN A 422 56.60 -4.31 28.50
C ASN A 422 57.56 -3.56 29.41
N LYS A 423 57.53 -3.83 30.73
CA LYS A 423 58.51 -3.33 31.71
C LYS A 423 59.12 -4.50 32.51
N SER A 424 60.32 -4.38 32.95
CA SER A 424 60.94 -5.36 33.82
C SER A 424 60.34 -5.36 35.23
N GLY A 425 60.49 -6.42 35.99
CA GLY A 425 59.95 -6.49 37.34
C GLY A 425 60.54 -5.43 38.27
N GLU A 426 61.81 -5.02 38.09
CA GLU A 426 62.50 -3.95 38.83
C GLU A 426 61.88 -2.59 38.52
N GLU A 427 61.69 -2.26 37.22
CA GLU A 427 61.00 -1.02 36.79
C GLU A 427 59.53 -0.92 37.35
N VAL A 428 58.82 -2.06 37.36
CA VAL A 428 57.49 -2.12 37.96
C VAL A 428 57.54 -1.92 39.47
N ALA A 429 58.48 -2.53 40.16
CA ALA A 429 58.66 -2.34 41.60
C ALA A 429 58.95 -0.86 41.97
N ASP A 430 59.75 -0.15 41.19
CA ASP A 430 60.05 1.27 41.35
C ASP A 430 58.82 2.14 41.11
N ILE A 431 58.00 1.83 40.11
CA ILE A 431 56.73 2.51 39.82
C ILE A 431 55.76 2.34 41.00
N ILE A 432 55.62 1.10 41.48
CA ILE A 432 54.70 0.80 42.60
C ILE A 432 55.21 1.39 43.90
N ASP A 433 56.54 1.46 44.15
CA ASP A 433 57.10 2.13 45.32
C ASP A 433 56.80 3.65 45.28
N SER A 434 56.93 4.26 44.10
CA SER A 434 56.51 5.67 43.90
C SER A 434 55.03 5.89 44.22
N ILE A 435 54.15 4.98 43.80
CA ILE A 435 52.71 5.00 44.12
C ILE A 435 52.52 4.83 45.65
N ARG A 436 53.19 3.90 46.30
CA ARG A 436 53.15 3.69 47.73
C ARG A 436 53.56 4.95 48.50
N VAL A 437 54.64 5.60 48.12
CA VAL A 437 55.11 6.87 48.71
C VAL A 437 54.07 7.99 48.53
N ALA A 438 53.50 8.08 47.34
CA ALA A 438 52.44 9.08 47.07
C ALA A 438 51.19 8.86 47.94
N ILE A 439 50.80 7.59 48.16
CA ILE A 439 49.68 7.26 49.03
C ILE A 439 49.99 7.56 50.50
N ALA A 440 51.18 7.20 50.99
CA ALA A 440 51.61 7.44 52.36
C ALA A 440 51.70 8.94 52.70
N ASN A 441 52.08 9.78 51.74
CA ASN A 441 52.20 11.23 51.87
C ASN A 441 50.89 12.01 51.60
N LYS A 442 49.86 11.31 51.15
CA LYS A 442 48.57 11.95 50.84
C LYS A 442 47.90 12.41 52.14
N LYS A 443 47.46 13.67 52.12
CA LYS A 443 46.64 14.19 53.23
C LYS A 443 45.24 13.61 53.14
N TRP A 444 44.86 12.82 54.12
CA TRP A 444 43.53 12.32 54.34
C TRP A 444 42.83 13.21 55.36
N ASN A 445 41.53 13.20 55.39
CA ASN A 445 40.80 13.89 56.46
C ASN A 445 41.15 13.29 57.84
N ASP A 446 41.17 14.07 58.91
CA ASP A 446 41.39 13.64 60.31
C ASP A 446 42.83 13.16 60.67
N ASP A 447 43.84 13.66 59.94
CA ASP A 447 45.27 13.29 60.17
C ASP A 447 45.58 11.79 60.12
N VAL A 448 44.79 11.02 59.37
CA VAL A 448 45.01 9.58 59.21
C VAL A 448 46.11 9.32 58.22
N THR A 449 47.09 8.48 58.61
CA THR A 449 48.08 7.95 57.66
C THR A 449 47.55 6.65 57.10
N VAL A 450 47.43 6.58 55.75
CA VAL A 450 47.06 5.38 55.04
C VAL A 450 48.27 4.90 54.24
N THR A 451 48.58 3.64 54.36
CA THR A 451 49.68 3.00 53.59
C THR A 451 49.18 1.78 52.84
N ILE A 452 49.95 1.33 51.89
CA ILE A 452 49.72 0.11 51.15
C ILE A 452 50.97 -0.81 51.21
N SER A 453 50.74 -2.10 51.17
CA SER A 453 51.77 -3.12 50.89
C SER A 453 51.54 -3.69 49.50
N ALA A 454 52.60 -3.96 48.78
CA ALA A 454 52.49 -4.54 47.44
C ALA A 454 53.54 -5.66 47.21
N GLY A 455 53.11 -6.65 46.46
CA GLY A 455 53.96 -7.71 45.95
C GLY A 455 54.00 -7.68 44.42
N VAL A 456 55.18 -7.63 43.85
CA VAL A 456 55.42 -7.62 42.41
C VAL A 456 55.95 -8.97 41.95
N ALA A 457 55.48 -9.49 40.87
CA ALA A 457 56.02 -10.66 40.16
C ALA A 457 56.03 -10.43 38.66
N HIS A 458 57.07 -10.91 38.02
CA HIS A 458 57.19 -10.78 36.55
C HIS A 458 57.13 -12.16 35.88
N VAL A 459 56.60 -12.28 34.69
CA VAL A 459 56.39 -13.53 33.96
C VAL A 459 57.75 -14.26 33.67
N SER A 460 58.83 -13.51 33.56
CA SER A 460 60.15 -14.12 33.38
C SER A 460 60.71 -14.86 34.60
N ASP A 461 60.18 -14.54 35.77
CA ASP A 461 60.79 -15.01 37.06
C ASP A 461 60.02 -16.19 37.66
N SER A 462 58.73 -16.31 37.31
CA SER A 462 57.87 -17.36 37.87
C SER A 462 56.87 -17.89 36.81
N LYS A 463 56.62 -19.20 36.87
CA LYS A 463 55.60 -19.87 36.08
C LYS A 463 54.21 -19.55 36.60
N ASP A 464 54.04 -19.26 37.88
CA ASP A 464 52.82 -18.82 38.50
C ASP A 464 53.05 -17.42 39.07
N VAL A 465 52.79 -16.43 38.21
CA VAL A 465 53.00 -15.01 38.52
C VAL A 465 52.03 -14.53 39.60
N LEU A 466 50.81 -15.11 39.64
CA LEU A 466 49.83 -14.74 40.66
C LEU A 466 50.25 -15.23 42.06
N GLU A 467 50.64 -16.49 42.15
CA GLU A 467 51.11 -17.04 43.41
C GLU A 467 52.36 -16.30 43.94
N GLU A 468 53.27 -15.93 43.03
CA GLU A 468 54.51 -15.22 43.43
C GLU A 468 54.18 -13.76 43.84
N ALA A 469 53.32 -13.06 43.17
CA ALA A 469 52.89 -11.72 43.58
C ALA A 469 52.23 -11.74 44.99
N ASP A 470 51.34 -12.72 45.25
CA ASP A 470 50.70 -12.92 46.55
C ASP A 470 51.77 -13.24 47.66
N LYS A 471 52.73 -14.10 47.37
CA LYS A 471 53.82 -14.37 48.35
C LYS A 471 54.64 -13.12 48.64
N ASN A 472 54.92 -12.32 47.64
CA ASN A 472 55.69 -11.08 47.83
C ASN A 472 54.86 -10.02 48.58
N LEU A 473 53.55 -9.93 48.34
CA LEU A 473 52.64 -9.10 49.14
C LEU A 473 52.63 -9.56 50.61
N TYR A 474 52.55 -10.85 50.84
CA TYR A 474 52.60 -11.39 52.20
C TYR A 474 53.94 -11.08 52.90
N LYS A 475 55.10 -11.21 52.20
CA LYS A 475 56.38 -10.75 52.71
C LYS A 475 56.41 -9.27 53.04
N ALA A 476 55.82 -8.40 52.19
CA ALA A 476 55.71 -6.96 52.45
C ALA A 476 54.95 -6.67 53.76
N LYS A 477 53.85 -7.38 54.02
CA LYS A 477 53.09 -7.28 55.23
C LYS A 477 53.87 -7.76 56.47
N GLN A 478 54.63 -8.87 56.36
CA GLN A 478 55.46 -9.39 57.45
C GLN A 478 56.65 -8.49 57.78
N LEU A 479 57.27 -7.86 56.80
CA LEU A 479 58.42 -6.96 56.97
C LEU A 479 58.03 -5.58 57.54
N GLY A 480 56.79 -5.43 58.07
CA GLY A 480 56.33 -4.24 58.75
C GLY A 480 55.42 -3.34 57.94
N ARG A 481 54.83 -3.83 56.85
CA ARG A 481 53.92 -3.10 55.94
C ARG A 481 54.56 -1.88 55.28
N ASN A 482 53.72 -1.09 54.56
CA ASN A 482 54.19 0.09 53.83
C ASN A 482 55.42 -0.19 53.00
N LYS A 483 55.41 -1.25 52.22
CA LYS A 483 56.57 -1.76 51.42
C LYS A 483 56.11 -2.38 50.13
N VAL A 484 56.97 -2.32 49.17
CA VAL A 484 56.92 -3.09 47.92
C VAL A 484 57.99 -4.20 47.98
N VAL A 485 57.57 -5.41 47.69
CA VAL A 485 58.53 -6.56 47.57
C VAL A 485 58.51 -7.13 46.18
N TYR A 486 59.70 -7.25 45.61
CA TYR A 486 59.93 -7.94 44.35
C TYR A 486 61.15 -8.86 44.57
N LYS A 487 60.96 -10.16 44.40
CA LYS A 487 61.92 -11.23 44.70
C LYS A 487 62.32 -11.38 46.19
#